data_adcf5fc04dac958fcfe3e4cb9c9eee61
#
_entry.id   adcf5fc04dac958fcfe3e4cb9c9eee61
#
_cell.length_a   1.000
_cell.length_b   1.000
_cell.length_c   1.000
_cell.angle_alpha   90.00
_cell.angle_beta   90.00
_cell.angle_gamma   90.00
#
_symmetry.space_group_name_H-M   'P 1'
#
loop_
_entity.id
_entity.type
_entity.pdbx_description
1 polymer ?
#
loop_
_entity_poly.entity_id
_entity_poly.type
_entity_poly.pdbx_seq_one_letter_code
_entity_poly.pdbx_strand_id
1 'polypeptide(L)'
;KDIPCVIAMAGVAKDRSPVAFSSHGPCYWDKVAFFSDYPKDKPLSKPDLTAFPTGYPMWTYPPNRLTKARGWKEISAEVGASLVLGPAGNSFSGPHGVGVAVLVLSANPELNPWEVKELLEETATDLGDKGRDTQYGAGLINALAAVRAAKKID
;
A
#
# COMPACT_ATOMS: atom_id res chain seq x y z
N LYS A 1 0.18 5.26 10.21
CA LYS A 1 -0.70 5.09 9.03
C LYS A 1 -2.18 5.32 9.32
N ASP A 2 -2.52 5.58 10.56
CA ASP A 2 -3.90 5.81 10.99
C ASP A 2 -4.27 7.30 10.96
N ILE A 3 -3.59 8.10 10.16
CA ILE A 3 -3.79 9.53 9.99
C ILE A 3 -4.71 9.75 8.77
N PRO A 4 -5.72 10.65 8.84
CA PRO A 4 -6.68 10.85 7.74
C PRO A 4 -6.05 11.19 6.39
N CYS A 5 -5.03 12.04 6.39
CA CYS A 5 -4.35 12.51 5.18
C CYS A 5 -3.29 11.55 4.61
N VAL A 6 -3.04 10.41 5.27
CA VAL A 6 -2.07 9.42 4.81
C VAL A 6 -2.78 8.29 4.06
N ILE A 7 -2.21 7.87 2.94
CA ILE A 7 -2.65 6.64 2.25
C ILE A 7 -2.08 5.45 3.00
N ALA A 8 -2.93 4.73 3.73
CA ALA A 8 -2.54 3.54 4.48
C ALA A 8 -2.67 2.30 3.60
N MET A 9 -1.54 1.61 3.39
CA MET A 9 -1.50 0.39 2.57
C MET A 9 -1.56 -0.85 3.45
N ALA A 10 -2.51 -1.74 3.15
CA ALA A 10 -2.56 -3.11 3.68
C ALA A 10 -1.83 -4.10 2.78
N GLY A 11 -1.74 -5.34 3.21
CA GLY A 11 -1.11 -6.43 2.49
C GLY A 11 -2.08 -7.53 2.08
N VAL A 12 -1.98 -7.98 0.84
CA VAL A 12 -2.69 -9.16 0.33
C VAL A 12 -1.71 -10.16 -0.28
N ALA A 13 -1.99 -11.44 -0.11
CA ALA A 13 -1.25 -12.51 -0.75
C ALA A 13 -1.53 -12.58 -2.27
N LYS A 14 -0.80 -13.43 -2.99
CA LYS A 14 -0.98 -13.57 -4.45
C LYS A 14 -2.37 -14.08 -4.85
N ASP A 15 -3.00 -14.87 -4.00
CA ASP A 15 -4.37 -15.36 -4.15
C ASP A 15 -5.43 -14.33 -3.73
N ARG A 16 -5.00 -13.10 -3.39
CA ARG A 16 -5.81 -11.98 -2.92
C ARG A 16 -6.41 -12.16 -1.52
N SER A 17 -6.03 -13.19 -0.78
CA SER A 17 -6.38 -13.30 0.64
C SER A 17 -5.59 -12.28 1.48
N PRO A 18 -6.13 -11.83 2.63
CA PRO A 18 -5.42 -10.92 3.50
C PRO A 18 -4.25 -11.65 4.16
N VAL A 19 -3.10 -10.97 4.29
CA VAL A 19 -1.98 -11.54 5.05
C VAL A 19 -2.16 -11.34 6.55
N ALA A 20 -1.85 -12.35 7.34
CA ALA A 20 -2.11 -12.38 8.78
C ALA A 20 -1.45 -11.23 9.58
N PHE A 21 -0.37 -10.66 9.08
CA PHE A 21 0.32 -9.53 9.73
C PHE A 21 -0.22 -8.15 9.30
N SER A 22 -1.17 -8.09 8.37
CA SER A 22 -1.74 -6.82 7.94
C SER A 22 -2.71 -6.27 8.98
N SER A 23 -2.45 -5.04 9.44
CA SER A 23 -3.41 -4.34 10.29
C SER A 23 -4.62 -3.92 9.48
N HIS A 24 -5.78 -3.98 10.10
CA HIS A 24 -7.05 -3.55 9.55
C HIS A 24 -7.77 -2.59 10.50
N GLY A 25 -8.78 -1.89 9.99
CA GLY A 25 -9.61 -0.97 10.77
C GLY A 25 -10.77 -1.65 11.48
N PRO A 26 -11.71 -0.85 12.00
CA PRO A 26 -11.69 0.61 11.99
C PRO A 26 -10.70 1.21 13.01
N CYS A 27 -10.27 2.46 12.76
CA CYS A 27 -9.37 3.19 13.66
C CYS A 27 -10.13 4.22 14.48
N TYR A 28 -10.02 4.14 15.81
CA TYR A 28 -10.67 5.06 16.76
C TYR A 28 -9.65 6.04 17.33
N TRP A 29 -10.05 7.31 17.43
CA TRP A 29 -9.19 8.43 17.86
C TRP A 29 -9.52 8.94 19.26
N ASP A 30 -10.47 8.35 19.93
CA ASP A 30 -10.98 8.76 21.25
C ASP A 30 -9.91 8.82 22.36
N LYS A 31 -8.81 8.09 22.17
CA LYS A 31 -7.67 8.03 23.11
C LYS A 31 -6.46 8.84 22.67
N VAL A 32 -6.53 9.55 21.56
CA VAL A 32 -5.42 10.32 21.01
C VAL A 32 -5.69 11.81 21.18
N ALA A 33 -5.03 12.42 22.14
CA ALA A 33 -5.27 13.83 22.52
C ALA A 33 -5.13 14.81 21.34
N PHE A 34 -4.19 14.58 20.44
CA PHE A 34 -3.96 15.41 19.25
C PHE A 34 -5.13 15.41 18.26
N PHE A 35 -5.97 14.36 18.28
CA PHE A 35 -7.15 14.23 17.43
C PHE A 35 -8.44 14.23 18.24
N SER A 36 -8.45 14.92 19.36
CA SER A 36 -9.60 14.97 20.29
C SER A 36 -10.87 15.56 19.66
N ASP A 37 -10.74 16.35 18.61
CA ASP A 37 -11.80 16.95 17.80
C ASP A 37 -12.35 16.01 16.72
N TYR A 38 -11.69 14.86 16.48
CA TYR A 38 -12.16 13.90 15.50
C TYR A 38 -13.44 13.20 15.98
N PRO A 39 -14.47 13.04 15.14
CA PRO A 39 -15.74 12.43 15.53
C PRO A 39 -15.57 11.01 16.07
N LYS A 40 -15.97 10.78 17.33
CA LYS A 40 -15.83 9.45 17.98
C LYS A 40 -16.79 8.41 17.44
N ASP A 41 -17.92 8.88 16.90
CA ASP A 41 -18.96 8.06 16.28
C ASP A 41 -18.67 7.69 14.82
N LYS A 42 -17.61 8.28 14.24
CA LYS A 42 -17.18 8.02 12.86
C LYS A 42 -15.71 7.59 12.83
N PRO A 43 -15.41 6.33 13.18
CA PRO A 43 -14.04 5.85 13.11
C PRO A 43 -13.51 5.90 11.67
N LEU A 44 -12.21 6.13 11.54
CA LEU A 44 -11.55 6.06 10.24
C LEU A 44 -11.63 4.65 9.66
N SER A 45 -12.16 4.56 8.46
CA SER A 45 -12.06 3.34 7.66
C SER A 45 -10.65 3.24 7.06
N LYS A 46 -9.82 2.43 7.68
CA LYS A 46 -8.46 2.10 7.22
C LYS A 46 -8.33 0.58 7.08
N PRO A 47 -7.50 0.08 6.18
CA PRO A 47 -6.58 0.77 5.26
C PRO A 47 -7.31 1.56 4.18
N ASP A 48 -6.55 2.35 3.40
CA ASP A 48 -7.11 3.02 2.21
C ASP A 48 -7.08 2.09 1.00
N LEU A 49 -5.98 1.35 0.84
CA LEU A 49 -5.72 0.46 -0.30
C LEU A 49 -4.90 -0.76 0.15
N THR A 50 -4.82 -1.75 -0.71
CA THR A 50 -3.93 -2.92 -0.54
C THR A 50 -2.94 -3.06 -1.68
N ALA A 51 -1.80 -3.73 -1.38
CA ALA A 51 -0.84 -4.18 -2.36
C ALA A 51 -0.14 -5.45 -1.86
N PHE A 52 0.74 -6.02 -2.66
CA PHE A 52 1.48 -7.23 -2.30
C PHE A 52 2.63 -6.92 -1.33
N PRO A 53 2.62 -7.48 -0.09
CA PRO A 53 3.64 -7.21 0.92
C PRO A 53 4.80 -8.21 0.90
N THR A 54 4.76 -9.20 0.00
CA THR A 54 5.73 -10.30 -0.09
C THR A 54 5.56 -11.10 -1.39
N GLY A 55 6.46 -12.05 -1.61
CA GLY A 55 6.33 -13.05 -2.67
C GLY A 55 6.83 -12.60 -4.05
N TYR A 56 7.58 -11.51 -4.11
CA TYR A 56 8.27 -11.04 -5.31
C TYR A 56 9.77 -10.86 -5.06
N PRO A 57 10.61 -11.02 -6.08
CA PRO A 57 12.04 -10.77 -5.97
C PRO A 57 12.31 -9.28 -5.70
N MET A 58 13.29 -9.01 -4.85
CA MET A 58 13.71 -7.64 -4.52
C MET A 58 15.23 -7.50 -4.65
N TRP A 59 15.67 -6.39 -5.22
CA TRP A 59 17.07 -6.02 -5.21
C TRP A 59 17.51 -5.60 -3.81
N THR A 60 18.69 -6.03 -3.41
CA THR A 60 19.34 -5.62 -2.17
C THR A 60 20.84 -5.50 -2.41
N TYR A 61 21.55 -4.92 -1.43
CA TYR A 61 23.02 -4.99 -1.43
C TYR A 61 23.50 -6.44 -1.29
N PRO A 62 24.76 -6.73 -1.66
CA PRO A 62 25.32 -8.07 -1.52
C PRO A 62 24.98 -8.71 -0.18
N PRO A 63 24.82 -10.03 -0.10
CA PRO A 63 24.47 -10.73 1.12
C PRO A 63 25.36 -10.32 2.29
N ASN A 64 24.76 -9.83 3.33
CA ASN A 64 25.41 -9.42 4.54
C ASN A 64 24.90 -10.24 5.74
N ARG A 65 25.42 -9.97 6.94
CA ARG A 65 24.99 -10.68 8.16
C ARG A 65 23.48 -10.54 8.40
N LEU A 66 22.90 -9.39 8.08
CA LEU A 66 21.48 -9.12 8.29
C LEU A 66 20.60 -9.94 7.36
N THR A 67 20.93 -9.99 6.07
CA THR A 67 20.15 -10.79 5.08
C THR A 67 20.23 -12.28 5.40
N LYS A 68 21.41 -12.77 5.78
CA LYS A 68 21.60 -14.15 6.25
C LYS A 68 20.83 -14.46 7.53
N ALA A 69 20.87 -13.57 8.53
CA ALA A 69 20.16 -13.76 9.80
C ALA A 69 18.64 -13.76 9.63
N ARG A 70 18.10 -13.07 8.62
CA ARG A 70 16.68 -13.04 8.30
C ARG A 70 16.22 -14.19 7.41
N GLY A 71 17.13 -15.06 6.98
CA GLY A 71 16.80 -16.21 6.13
C GLY A 71 16.29 -15.84 4.74
N TRP A 72 16.61 -14.65 4.23
CA TRP A 72 16.23 -14.25 2.88
C TRP A 72 16.99 -15.08 1.85
N LYS A 73 16.24 -15.68 0.94
CA LYS A 73 16.79 -16.52 -0.10
C LYS A 73 17.32 -15.66 -1.24
N GLU A 74 18.63 -15.74 -1.47
CA GLU A 74 19.23 -15.18 -2.67
C GLU A 74 18.85 -16.05 -3.87
N ILE A 75 18.35 -15.44 -4.93
CA ILE A 75 17.96 -16.12 -6.19
C ILE A 75 18.83 -15.71 -7.37
N SER A 76 19.51 -14.58 -7.30
CA SER A 76 20.60 -14.20 -8.20
C SER A 76 21.50 -13.17 -7.53
N ALA A 77 22.76 -13.11 -7.95
CA ALA A 77 23.71 -12.10 -7.53
C ALA A 77 24.35 -11.45 -8.76
N GLU A 78 24.47 -10.11 -8.72
CA GLU A 78 25.18 -9.32 -9.71
C GLU A 78 26.18 -8.41 -9.01
N VAL A 79 27.03 -7.74 -9.78
CA VAL A 79 28.06 -6.86 -9.21
C VAL A 79 27.39 -5.74 -8.39
N GLY A 80 27.65 -5.75 -7.09
CA GLY A 80 27.17 -4.75 -6.13
C GLY A 80 25.75 -4.93 -5.62
N ALA A 81 25.00 -5.93 -6.09
CA ALA A 81 23.63 -6.19 -5.64
C ALA A 81 23.26 -7.67 -5.72
N SER A 82 22.27 -8.07 -4.94
CA SER A 82 21.68 -9.41 -4.96
C SER A 82 20.16 -9.32 -5.11
N LEU A 83 19.60 -10.24 -5.89
CA LEU A 83 18.17 -10.44 -5.97
C LEU A 83 17.75 -11.45 -4.90
N VAL A 84 16.91 -11.05 -3.98
CA VAL A 84 16.48 -11.88 -2.84
C VAL A 84 14.98 -12.11 -2.84
N LEU A 85 14.55 -13.22 -2.27
CA LEU A 85 13.17 -13.56 -2.00
C LEU A 85 13.01 -13.84 -0.50
N GLY A 86 11.95 -13.31 0.09
CA GLY A 86 11.63 -13.58 1.49
C GLY A 86 11.24 -12.38 2.34
N PRO A 87 11.62 -11.11 1.98
CA PRO A 87 11.12 -9.98 2.74
C PRO A 87 9.60 -9.96 2.74
N ALA A 88 9.01 -9.66 3.90
CA ALA A 88 7.57 -9.55 4.07
C ALA A 88 7.22 -8.41 5.03
N GLY A 89 6.10 -7.75 4.77
CA GLY A 89 5.57 -6.67 5.60
C GLY A 89 4.85 -5.60 4.79
N ASN A 90 3.91 -4.89 5.41
CA ASN A 90 3.22 -3.77 4.76
C ASN A 90 4.18 -2.63 4.35
N SER A 91 5.39 -2.63 4.90
CA SER A 91 6.50 -1.76 4.44
C SER A 91 6.88 -1.98 2.96
N PHE A 92 6.50 -3.12 2.38
CA PHE A 92 6.66 -3.41 0.96
C PHE A 92 5.40 -3.10 0.15
N SER A 93 4.21 -3.15 0.77
CA SER A 93 2.98 -2.66 0.15
C SER A 93 3.01 -1.13 -0.05
N GLY A 94 3.54 -0.39 0.93
CA GLY A 94 3.67 1.07 0.87
C GLY A 94 4.36 1.58 -0.40
N PRO A 95 5.55 1.10 -0.76
CA PRO A 95 6.25 1.49 -2.00
C PRO A 95 5.45 1.24 -3.28
N HIS A 96 4.58 0.23 -3.34
CA HIS A 96 3.67 0.07 -4.49
C HIS A 96 2.71 1.25 -4.60
N GLY A 97 2.12 1.69 -3.49
CA GLY A 97 1.27 2.88 -3.45
C GLY A 97 2.01 4.14 -3.91
N VAL A 98 3.23 4.34 -3.41
CA VAL A 98 4.09 5.46 -3.84
C VAL A 98 4.41 5.39 -5.33
N GLY A 99 4.80 4.21 -5.84
CA GLY A 99 5.12 4.01 -7.24
C GLY A 99 3.93 4.33 -8.16
N VAL A 100 2.73 3.89 -7.82
CA VAL A 100 1.53 4.19 -8.61
C VAL A 100 1.15 5.67 -8.51
N ALA A 101 1.28 6.30 -7.34
CA ALA A 101 1.06 7.74 -7.19
C ALA A 101 2.02 8.56 -8.08
N VAL A 102 3.30 8.17 -8.15
CA VAL A 102 4.28 8.80 -9.06
C VAL A 102 3.88 8.63 -10.52
N LEU A 103 3.41 7.45 -10.92
CA LEU A 103 2.93 7.22 -12.30
C LEU A 103 1.70 8.08 -12.63
N VAL A 104 0.78 8.23 -11.68
CA VAL A 104 -0.41 9.09 -11.79
C VAL A 104 0.00 10.55 -11.98
N LEU A 105 0.87 11.07 -11.12
CA LEU A 105 1.38 12.43 -11.20
C LEU A 105 2.24 12.67 -12.46
N SER A 106 2.94 11.65 -12.95
CA SER A 106 3.65 11.75 -14.24
C SER A 106 2.69 11.82 -15.43
N ALA A 107 1.50 11.26 -15.29
CA ALA A 107 0.46 11.30 -16.32
C ALA A 107 -0.37 12.61 -16.28
N ASN A 108 -0.57 13.16 -15.08
CA ASN A 108 -1.23 14.44 -14.83
C ASN A 108 -0.61 15.15 -13.61
N PRO A 109 0.35 16.07 -13.82
CA PRO A 109 1.05 16.77 -12.74
C PRO A 109 0.20 17.83 -12.01
N GLU A 110 -0.97 18.18 -12.54
CA GLU A 110 -1.86 19.19 -11.94
C GLU A 110 -2.69 18.64 -10.78
N LEU A 111 -2.74 17.32 -10.60
CA LEU A 111 -3.49 16.69 -9.53
C LEU A 111 -2.92 17.06 -8.16
N ASN A 112 -3.78 17.51 -7.26
CA ASN A 112 -3.42 17.72 -5.87
C ASN A 112 -3.39 16.38 -5.08
N PRO A 113 -2.79 16.34 -3.87
CA PRO A 113 -2.66 15.09 -3.11
C PRO A 113 -3.97 14.35 -2.81
N TRP A 114 -5.07 15.08 -2.64
CA TRP A 114 -6.38 14.49 -2.37
C TRP A 114 -6.97 13.83 -3.61
N GLU A 115 -6.86 14.49 -4.76
CA GLU A 115 -7.27 13.95 -6.06
C GLU A 115 -6.49 12.69 -6.43
N VAL A 116 -5.18 12.68 -6.14
CA VAL A 116 -4.37 11.46 -6.30
C VAL A 116 -4.90 10.34 -5.42
N LYS A 117 -5.20 10.62 -4.14
CA LYS A 117 -5.74 9.61 -3.23
C LYS A 117 -7.08 9.08 -3.71
N GLU A 118 -8.03 9.96 -4.02
CA GLU A 118 -9.37 9.59 -4.52
C GLU A 118 -9.27 8.76 -5.80
N LEU A 119 -8.48 9.19 -6.75
CA LEU A 119 -8.27 8.47 -8.01
C LEU A 119 -7.69 7.06 -7.80
N LEU A 120 -6.73 6.91 -6.87
CA LEU A 120 -6.20 5.59 -6.53
C LEU A 120 -7.25 4.69 -5.89
N GLU A 121 -8.12 5.24 -5.03
CA GLU A 121 -9.20 4.50 -4.38
C GLU A 121 -10.30 4.12 -5.37
N GLU A 122 -10.74 5.04 -6.23
CA GLU A 122 -11.79 4.81 -7.24
C GLU A 122 -11.38 3.81 -8.32
N THR A 123 -10.09 3.73 -8.62
CA THR A 123 -9.57 2.83 -9.66
C THR A 123 -9.06 1.51 -9.12
N ALA A 124 -9.10 1.28 -7.81
CA ALA A 124 -8.70 0.03 -7.19
C ALA A 124 -9.58 -1.14 -7.65
N THR A 125 -9.00 -2.33 -7.63
CA THR A 125 -9.77 -3.57 -7.85
C THR A 125 -10.40 -3.97 -6.52
N ASP A 126 -11.71 -3.89 -6.44
CA ASP A 126 -12.49 -4.23 -5.24
C ASP A 126 -12.21 -5.66 -4.75
N LEU A 127 -12.00 -5.80 -3.45
CA LEU A 127 -11.73 -7.07 -2.78
C LEU A 127 -12.53 -7.15 -1.46
N GLY A 128 -12.92 -8.35 -1.08
CA GLY A 128 -13.69 -8.58 0.15
C GLY A 128 -15.17 -8.23 -0.01
N ASP A 129 -15.71 -7.49 0.94
CA ASP A 129 -17.07 -6.99 0.87
C ASP A 129 -17.18 -5.90 -0.20
N LYS A 130 -18.31 -5.83 -0.88
CA LYS A 130 -18.50 -4.88 -1.97
C LYS A 130 -18.28 -3.44 -1.54
N GLY A 131 -17.37 -2.77 -2.21
CA GLY A 131 -16.98 -1.39 -1.93
C GLY A 131 -15.91 -1.30 -0.85
N ARG A 132 -15.80 -0.15 -0.19
CA ARG A 132 -14.76 0.07 0.82
C ARG A 132 -15.05 -0.69 2.11
N ASP A 133 -14.11 -1.49 2.55
CA ASP A 133 -14.18 -2.22 3.81
C ASP A 133 -12.97 -1.95 4.73
N THR A 134 -12.98 -2.52 5.94
CA THR A 134 -11.93 -2.28 6.95
C THR A 134 -10.71 -3.20 6.80
N GLN A 135 -10.75 -4.17 5.90
CA GLN A 135 -9.68 -5.14 5.67
C GLN A 135 -8.85 -4.80 4.44
N TYR A 136 -9.52 -4.42 3.35
CA TYR A 136 -8.91 -4.15 2.05
C TYR A 136 -8.94 -2.66 1.66
N GLY A 137 -9.66 -1.82 2.41
CA GLY A 137 -9.92 -0.44 2.02
C GLY A 137 -10.77 -0.37 0.76
N ALA A 138 -10.34 0.40 -0.22
CA ALA A 138 -10.97 0.43 -1.55
C ALA A 138 -10.57 -0.76 -2.44
N GLY A 139 -9.62 -1.61 -1.99
CA GLY A 139 -9.19 -2.80 -2.70
C GLY A 139 -7.73 -2.80 -3.14
N LEU A 140 -7.40 -3.68 -4.07
CA LEU A 140 -6.05 -3.83 -4.61
C LEU A 140 -5.73 -2.70 -5.58
N ILE A 141 -4.62 -2.00 -5.33
CA ILE A 141 -4.14 -0.91 -6.18
C ILE A 141 -3.96 -1.36 -7.64
N ASN A 142 -4.48 -0.57 -8.58
CA ASN A 142 -4.47 -0.86 -10.02
C ASN A 142 -3.78 0.26 -10.80
N ALA A 143 -2.48 0.10 -11.03
CA ALA A 143 -1.65 1.10 -11.69
C ALA A 143 -2.16 1.47 -13.09
N LEU A 144 -2.59 0.47 -13.88
CA LEU A 144 -3.07 0.71 -15.25
C LEU A 144 -4.36 1.53 -15.27
N ALA A 145 -5.32 1.17 -14.41
CA ALA A 145 -6.58 1.89 -14.31
C ALA A 145 -6.34 3.32 -13.80
N ALA A 146 -5.52 3.49 -12.77
CA ALA A 146 -5.19 4.80 -12.21
C ALA A 146 -4.53 5.75 -13.24
N VAL A 147 -3.52 5.28 -13.96
CA VAL A 147 -2.84 6.09 -14.98
C VAL A 147 -3.78 6.44 -16.15
N ARG A 148 -4.66 5.50 -16.55
CA ARG A 148 -5.66 5.78 -17.58
C ARG A 148 -6.69 6.81 -17.13
N ALA A 149 -7.11 6.77 -15.87
CA ALA A 149 -8.02 7.76 -15.32
C ALA A 149 -7.37 9.13 -15.22
N ALA A 150 -6.12 9.21 -14.71
CA ALA A 150 -5.38 10.46 -14.61
C ALA A 150 -5.24 11.23 -15.94
N LYS A 151 -5.07 10.50 -17.05
CA LYS A 151 -4.99 11.08 -18.41
C LYS A 151 -6.31 11.61 -18.97
N LYS A 152 -7.44 11.29 -18.35
CA LYS A 152 -8.79 11.70 -18.80
C LYS A 152 -9.32 12.90 -18.02
N ILE A 153 -8.63 13.29 -16.97
CA ILE A 153 -8.97 14.49 -16.19
C ILE A 153 -8.27 15.65 -16.90
N ASP A 154 -9.05 16.46 -17.61
CA ASP A 154 -8.62 17.71 -18.27
C ASP A 154 -8.80 18.90 -17.29
#